data_89ae74796d2288394b6d44b47bcb06d0
#
_entry.id   89ae74796d2288394b6d44b47bcb06d0
#
_cell.length_a   1.000
_cell.length_b   1.000
_cell.length_c   1.000
_cell.angle_alpha   90.00
_cell.angle_beta   90.00
_cell.angle_gamma   90.00
#
_symmetry.space_group_name_H-M   'P 1'
#
loop_
_entity.id
_entity.type
_entity.pdbx_description
1 polymer ?
#
loop_
_entity_poly.entity_id
_entity_poly.type
_entity_poly.pdbx_seq_one_letter_code
_entity_poly.pdbx_strand_id
1 'polypeptide(L)'
;MPKRRPDHVPMRTCAACRQVRAKRSMTRVVRSADGSVAIDPSGKAAGRGTYVCDDPACREPRRLAEAVTRALGAATEPGALLLEVNDAAT
;
A
#
# COMPACT_ATOMS: atom_id res chain seq x y z
N MET A 1 9.44 -5.68 -31.71
CA MET A 1 9.50 -5.56 -30.30
C MET A 1 8.14 -5.78 -29.66
N PRO A 2 8.14 -6.63 -28.73
CA PRO A 2 6.87 -6.97 -28.11
C PRO A 2 6.34 -5.81 -27.31
N LYS A 3 5.08 -5.62 -27.43
CA LYS A 3 4.43 -4.67 -26.64
C LYS A 3 3.90 -5.31 -25.42
N ARG A 4 3.63 -4.51 -24.44
CA ARG A 4 2.99 -5.00 -23.28
C ARG A 4 1.65 -5.57 -23.68
N ARG A 5 1.34 -6.72 -23.16
CA ARG A 5 0.07 -7.33 -23.48
C ARG A 5 -1.06 -6.56 -22.82
N PRO A 6 -2.23 -6.56 -23.44
CA PRO A 6 -3.36 -5.88 -22.82
C PRO A 6 -3.72 -6.43 -21.44
N ASP A 7 -3.44 -7.71 -21.23
CA ASP A 7 -3.77 -8.35 -19.96
C ASP A 7 -2.62 -8.30 -18.97
N HIS A 8 -1.57 -7.56 -19.29
CA HIS A 8 -0.45 -7.45 -18.38
C HIS A 8 -0.88 -6.75 -17.09
N VAL A 9 -0.56 -7.36 -15.96
CA VAL A 9 -0.90 -6.82 -14.66
C VAL A 9 0.37 -6.75 -13.83
N PRO A 10 0.78 -5.55 -13.41
CA PRO A 10 1.94 -5.42 -12.54
C PRO A 10 1.69 -6.10 -11.20
N MET A 11 2.71 -6.72 -10.67
CA MET A 11 2.64 -7.40 -9.40
C MET A 11 3.47 -6.67 -8.37
N ARG A 12 3.00 -6.66 -7.14
CA ARG A 12 3.71 -6.02 -6.04
C ARG A 12 3.63 -6.90 -4.81
N THR A 13 4.53 -6.66 -3.87
CA THR A 13 4.58 -7.44 -2.64
C THR A 13 3.94 -6.64 -1.51
N CYS A 14 3.02 -7.26 -0.79
CA CYS A 14 2.40 -6.63 0.36
C CYS A 14 3.43 -6.45 1.47
N ALA A 15 3.48 -5.24 2.05
CA ALA A 15 4.44 -4.95 3.10
C ALA A 15 4.16 -5.74 4.38
N ALA A 16 2.91 -6.13 4.61
CA ALA A 16 2.52 -6.80 5.84
C ALA A 16 2.65 -8.31 5.73
N CYS A 17 2.05 -8.91 4.71
CA CYS A 17 2.05 -10.38 4.62
C CYS A 17 3.11 -10.93 3.67
N ARG A 18 3.77 -10.07 2.93
CA ARG A 18 4.85 -10.45 2.01
C ARG A 18 4.38 -11.29 0.84
N GLN A 19 3.09 -11.35 0.60
CA GLN A 19 2.56 -12.06 -0.55
C GLN A 19 2.59 -11.16 -1.76
N VAL A 20 2.85 -11.76 -2.92
CA VAL A 20 2.83 -11.03 -4.20
C VAL A 20 1.40 -11.05 -4.72
N ARG A 21 0.91 -9.87 -5.08
CA ARG A 21 -0.45 -9.75 -5.55
C ARG A 21 -0.52 -8.73 -6.67
N ALA A 22 -1.64 -8.71 -7.37
CA ALA A 22 -1.82 -7.74 -8.44
C ALA A 22 -1.87 -6.33 -7.87
N LYS A 23 -1.10 -5.44 -8.46
CA LYS A 23 -1.00 -4.07 -7.98
C LYS A 23 -2.38 -3.42 -7.87
N ARG A 24 -3.26 -3.70 -8.82
CA ARG A 24 -4.56 -3.05 -8.84
C ARG A 24 -5.45 -3.44 -7.67
N SER A 25 -5.14 -4.53 -6.99
CA SER A 25 -5.90 -4.94 -5.82
C SER A 25 -5.28 -4.43 -4.52
N MET A 26 -4.24 -3.63 -4.63
CA MET A 26 -3.50 -3.17 -3.46
C MET A 26 -3.63 -1.67 -3.31
N THR A 27 -3.37 -1.21 -2.10
CA THR A 27 -3.37 0.20 -1.78
C THR A 27 -1.94 0.68 -1.62
N ARG A 28 -1.61 1.78 -2.27
CA ARG A 28 -0.28 2.35 -2.14
C ARG A 28 -0.24 3.32 -0.99
N VAL A 29 0.81 3.21 -0.18
CA VAL A 29 1.09 4.14 0.91
C VAL A 29 2.39 4.83 0.57
N VAL A 30 2.44 6.15 0.68
CA VAL A 30 3.59 6.91 0.22
C VAL A 30 4.10 7.80 1.34
N ARG A 31 5.42 7.96 1.37
CA ARG A 31 6.08 8.91 2.25
C ARG A 31 6.55 10.10 1.40
N SER A 32 6.05 11.27 1.73
CA SER A 32 6.40 12.49 1.01
C SER A 32 7.76 12.99 1.41
N ALA A 33 8.23 14.00 0.68
CA ALA A 33 9.54 14.57 0.95
C ALA A 33 9.63 15.17 2.35
N ASP A 34 8.51 15.65 2.88
CA ASP A 34 8.50 16.22 4.23
C ASP A 34 8.39 15.15 5.31
N GLY A 35 8.37 13.89 4.94
CA GLY A 35 8.31 12.79 5.90
C GLY A 35 6.93 12.34 6.26
N SER A 36 5.90 12.99 5.77
CA SER A 36 4.55 12.55 6.10
C SER A 36 4.18 11.31 5.29
N VAL A 37 3.36 10.47 5.90
CA VAL A 37 2.95 9.19 5.31
C VAL A 37 1.44 9.24 5.10
N ALA A 38 1.01 8.85 3.91
CA ALA A 38 -0.41 8.91 3.58
C ALA A 38 -0.75 7.87 2.53
N ILE A 39 -2.03 7.55 2.45
CA ILE A 39 -2.53 6.69 1.40
C ILE A 39 -2.53 7.47 0.10
N ASP A 40 -2.12 6.82 -0.97
CA ASP A 40 -2.03 7.43 -2.29
C ASP A 40 -3.03 6.75 -3.23
N PRO A 41 -4.25 7.27 -3.33
CA PRO A 41 -5.25 6.65 -4.20
C PRO A 41 -4.87 6.67 -5.66
N SER A 42 -4.11 7.66 -6.08
CA SER A 42 -3.74 7.77 -7.48
C SER A 42 -2.67 6.77 -7.88
N GLY A 43 -1.86 6.33 -6.92
CA GLY A 43 -0.75 5.47 -7.21
C GLY A 43 0.42 6.18 -7.88
N LYS A 44 0.35 7.50 -8.00
CA LYS A 44 1.36 8.26 -8.73
C LYS A 44 1.99 9.37 -7.94
N ALA A 45 1.65 9.51 -6.67
CA ALA A 45 2.20 10.58 -5.87
C ALA A 45 3.71 10.41 -5.72
N ALA A 46 4.43 11.52 -5.72
CA ALA A 46 5.87 11.50 -5.57
C ALA A 46 6.25 11.04 -4.17
N GLY A 47 7.36 10.33 -4.08
CA GLY A 47 7.84 9.86 -2.80
C GLY A 47 8.06 8.37 -2.78
N ARG A 48 8.56 7.90 -1.65
CA ARG A 48 8.80 6.48 -1.48
C ARG A 48 7.49 5.77 -1.14
N GLY A 49 7.17 4.72 -1.85
CA GLY A 49 5.90 4.04 -1.64
C GLY A 49 6.05 2.57 -1.31
N THR A 50 5.02 2.04 -0.70
CA THR A 50 4.90 0.61 -0.48
C THR A 50 3.45 0.22 -0.73
N TYR A 51 3.17 -1.07 -0.76
CA TYR A 51 1.86 -1.56 -1.10
C TYR A 51 1.34 -2.48 -0.01
N VAL A 52 0.04 -2.42 0.21
CA VAL A 52 -0.65 -3.28 1.17
C VAL A 52 -1.83 -3.92 0.46
N CYS A 53 -1.98 -5.23 0.61
CA CYS A 53 -3.06 -5.94 -0.06
C CYS A 53 -4.39 -5.71 0.66
N ASP A 54 -5.44 -6.28 0.09
CA ASP A 54 -6.79 -6.06 0.61
C ASP A 54 -7.19 -7.06 1.68
N ASP A 55 -6.28 -7.88 2.14
CA ASP A 55 -6.56 -8.81 3.23
C ASP A 55 -6.84 -8.02 4.51
N PRO A 56 -7.97 -8.25 5.17
CA PRO A 56 -8.27 -7.51 6.40
C PRO A 56 -7.17 -7.63 7.46
N ALA A 57 -6.50 -8.76 7.55
CA ALA A 57 -5.44 -8.92 8.53
C ALA A 57 -4.28 -7.96 8.27
N CYS A 58 -4.03 -7.61 7.02
CA CYS A 58 -2.97 -6.68 6.68
C CYS A 58 -3.37 -5.24 6.93
N ARG A 59 -4.65 -4.99 7.08
CA ARG A 59 -5.18 -3.64 7.29
C ARG A 59 -5.53 -3.38 8.74
N GLU A 60 -5.24 -4.31 9.61
CA GLU A 60 -5.38 -4.10 11.02
C GLU A 60 -4.43 -2.96 11.42
N PRO A 61 -4.92 -1.95 12.15
CA PRO A 61 -4.15 -0.70 12.32
C PRO A 61 -2.74 -0.88 12.83
N ARG A 62 -2.56 -1.71 13.85
CA ARG A 62 -1.22 -1.88 14.41
C ARG A 62 -0.29 -2.58 13.43
N ARG A 63 -0.79 -3.64 12.81
CA ARG A 63 0.02 -4.38 11.86
C ARG A 63 0.36 -3.54 10.65
N LEU A 64 -0.61 -2.77 10.18
CA LEU A 64 -0.39 -1.88 9.06
C LEU A 64 0.66 -0.83 9.41
N ALA A 65 0.55 -0.21 10.58
CA ALA A 65 1.49 0.81 10.97
C ALA A 65 2.91 0.26 11.08
N GLU A 66 3.06 -0.93 11.63
CA GLU A 66 4.37 -1.54 11.74
C GLU A 66 4.97 -1.85 10.38
N ALA A 67 4.14 -2.38 9.48
CA ALA A 67 4.62 -2.73 8.15
C ALA A 67 5.05 -1.48 7.38
N VAL A 68 4.26 -0.43 7.46
CA VAL A 68 4.56 0.81 6.76
C VAL A 68 5.80 1.47 7.34
N THR A 69 5.92 1.50 8.65
CA THR A 69 7.10 2.07 9.30
C THR A 69 8.35 1.35 8.83
N ARG A 70 8.30 0.04 8.78
CA ARG A 70 9.45 -0.75 8.35
C ARG A 70 9.77 -0.50 6.89
N ALA A 71 8.74 -0.43 6.05
CA ALA A 71 8.94 -0.31 4.61
C ALA A 71 9.41 1.08 4.21
N LEU A 72 8.89 2.11 4.86
CA LEU A 72 9.16 3.48 4.45
C LEU A 72 10.15 4.21 5.36
N GLY A 73 10.55 3.60 6.46
CA GLY A 73 11.50 4.22 7.34
C GLY A 73 10.97 5.45 8.06
N ALA A 74 9.65 5.54 8.20
CA ALA A 74 9.03 6.69 8.86
C ALA A 74 8.04 6.18 9.88
N ALA A 75 8.14 6.66 11.11
CA ALA A 75 7.25 6.23 12.17
C ALA A 75 5.79 6.52 11.79
N THR A 76 4.94 5.54 11.99
CA THR A 76 3.54 5.65 11.62
C THR A 76 2.73 5.16 12.80
N GLU A 77 1.79 5.99 13.25
CA GLU A 77 0.96 5.63 14.37
C GLU A 77 -0.14 4.69 13.94
N PRO A 78 -0.50 3.73 14.80
CA PRO A 78 -1.68 2.91 14.50
C PRO A 78 -2.90 3.81 14.32
N GLY A 79 -3.62 3.58 13.27
CA GLY A 79 -4.80 4.39 12.99
C GLY A 79 -4.53 5.64 12.18
N ALA A 80 -3.27 6.02 12.01
CA ALA A 80 -2.96 7.17 11.18
C ALA A 80 -3.31 6.90 9.73
N LEU A 81 -3.28 5.65 9.32
CA LEU A 81 -3.66 5.23 7.99
C LEU A 81 -4.90 4.38 8.11
N LEU A 82 -6.02 4.94 7.73
CA LEU A 82 -7.28 4.21 7.82
C LEU A 82 -7.57 3.59 6.47
N LEU A 83 -7.10 2.38 6.29
CA LEU A 83 -7.44 1.62 5.11
C LEU A 83 -8.79 0.97 5.37
N GLU A 84 -9.80 1.61 4.87
CA GLU A 84 -11.17 1.19 5.09
C GLU A 84 -11.46 -0.06 4.30
N VAL A 85 -11.22 -1.18 4.90
CA VAL A 85 -11.44 -2.43 4.21
C VAL A 85 -12.88 -2.53 3.75
N ASN A 86 -13.77 -2.09 4.59
CA ASN A 86 -15.17 -2.25 4.29
C ASN A 86 -15.72 -1.11 3.49
N ASP A 87 -14.95 -0.10 3.20
CA ASP A 87 -15.49 1.00 2.44
C ASP A 87 -15.94 0.53 1.08
N ALA A 88 -15.28 -0.48 0.57
CA ALA A 88 -15.67 -0.99 -0.72
C ALA A 88 -17.05 -1.62 -0.66
N ALA A 89 -17.42 -2.09 0.49
CA ALA A 89 -18.71 -2.73 0.63
C ALA A 89 -19.81 -1.71 0.79
N THR A 90 -19.45 -0.54 1.10
CA THR A 90 -20.46 0.50 1.28
C THR A 90 -21.07 0.89 -0.01
#